data_e11ae9f0f29f8ec53896c010b6310754
#
_entry.id   e11ae9f0f29f8ec53896c010b6310754
#
_cell.length_a   1.000
_cell.length_b   1.000
_cell.length_c   1.000
_cell.angle_alpha   90.00
_cell.angle_beta   90.00
_cell.angle_gamma   90.00
#
_symmetry.space_group_name_H-M   'P 1'
#
loop_
_entity.id
_entity.type
_entity.pdbx_description
1 polymer ?
#
loop_
_entity_poly.entity_id
_entity_poly.type
_entity_poly.pdbx_seq_one_letter_code
_entity_poly.pdbx_strand_id
1 'polypeptide(L)'
;MIKIKLHNTLTRKKQIFVPLDENNVRLYLCGPTVYDRAHLGNARNVIMFDVLYRLLIQVYGKKSITYVRNFTDIDDKINNKSLESGRPITEITSETIQWYLDDMAALGNLEPNLMPKATDYLSLIHISEP
;
A
#
# COMPACT_ATOMS: atom_id res chain seq x y z
N MET A 1 23.48 -16.83 2.59
CA MET A 1 22.40 -15.83 2.41
C MET A 1 21.05 -16.51 2.41
N ILE A 2 20.09 -15.96 3.12
CA ILE A 2 18.71 -16.49 3.14
C ILE A 2 18.07 -16.29 1.78
N LYS A 3 17.56 -17.38 1.18
CA LYS A 3 16.84 -17.31 -0.10
C LYS A 3 15.36 -17.14 0.17
N ILE A 4 14.81 -15.97 -0.15
CA ILE A 4 13.39 -15.69 -0.06
C ILE A 4 12.67 -16.33 -1.25
N LYS A 5 11.61 -17.09 -1.00
CA LYS A 5 10.76 -17.66 -2.06
C LYS A 5 9.38 -17.02 -2.02
N LEU A 6 8.95 -16.43 -3.12
CA LEU A 6 7.65 -15.81 -3.28
C LEU A 6 6.86 -16.49 -4.39
N HIS A 7 5.53 -16.50 -4.26
CA HIS A 7 4.66 -16.93 -5.35
C HIS A 7 4.58 -15.81 -6.39
N ASN A 8 4.92 -16.14 -7.63
CA ASN A 8 4.80 -15.22 -8.75
C ASN A 8 3.52 -15.54 -9.53
N THR A 9 2.57 -14.62 -9.51
CA THR A 9 1.28 -14.78 -10.18
C THR A 9 1.42 -14.91 -11.70
N LEU A 10 2.40 -14.22 -12.29
CA LEU A 10 2.66 -14.28 -13.74
C LEU A 10 3.04 -15.70 -14.18
N THR A 11 3.92 -16.36 -13.43
CA THR A 11 4.39 -17.72 -13.75
C THR A 11 3.58 -18.82 -13.03
N ARG A 12 2.72 -18.44 -12.09
CA ARG A 12 1.93 -19.33 -11.21
C ARG A 12 2.79 -20.31 -10.43
N LYS A 13 4.02 -19.94 -10.11
CA LYS A 13 5.00 -20.78 -9.40
C LYS A 13 5.63 -20.03 -8.24
N LYS A 14 6.04 -20.80 -7.23
CA LYS A 14 6.88 -20.29 -6.14
C LYS A 14 8.33 -20.23 -6.62
N GLN A 15 8.90 -19.04 -6.65
CA GLN A 15 10.24 -18.78 -7.20
C GLN A 15 11.12 -18.09 -6.17
N ILE A 16 12.43 -18.23 -6.33
CA ILE A 16 13.39 -17.47 -5.56
C ILE A 16 13.26 -16.00 -5.97
N PHE A 17 13.08 -15.13 -4.99
CA PHE A 17 13.07 -13.69 -5.21
C PHE A 17 14.49 -13.20 -5.48
N VAL A 18 14.67 -12.54 -6.60
CA VAL A 18 15.90 -11.86 -6.98
C VAL A 18 15.54 -10.40 -7.28
N PRO A 19 15.99 -9.44 -6.47
CA PRO A 19 15.72 -8.04 -6.74
C PRO A 19 16.44 -7.57 -8.01
N LEU A 20 15.88 -6.57 -8.69
CA LEU A 20 16.53 -5.93 -9.83
C LEU A 20 17.79 -5.14 -9.40
N ASP A 21 17.76 -4.61 -8.19
CA ASP A 21 18.85 -3.88 -7.55
C ASP A 21 18.85 -4.20 -6.05
N GLU A 22 19.90 -4.83 -5.57
CA GLU A 22 20.04 -5.20 -4.14
C GLU A 22 20.23 -3.99 -3.22
N ASN A 23 20.68 -2.87 -3.76
CA ASN A 23 20.82 -1.61 -3.03
C ASN A 23 19.53 -0.80 -3.00
N ASN A 24 18.53 -1.18 -3.81
CA ASN A 24 17.23 -0.54 -3.84
C ASN A 24 16.13 -1.56 -4.17
N VAL A 25 15.82 -2.40 -3.22
CA VAL A 25 14.72 -3.37 -3.28
C VAL A 25 13.40 -2.63 -3.11
N ARG A 26 12.55 -2.65 -4.12
CA ARG A 26 11.29 -1.90 -4.16
C ARG A 26 10.09 -2.81 -3.93
N LEU A 27 9.23 -2.40 -3.01
CA LEU A 27 7.98 -3.07 -2.69
C LEU A 27 6.84 -2.07 -2.84
N TYR A 28 5.85 -2.42 -3.66
CA TYR A 28 4.64 -1.62 -3.82
C TYR A 28 3.41 -2.43 -3.39
N LEU A 29 2.62 -1.86 -2.50
CA LEU A 29 1.35 -2.43 -2.07
C LEU A 29 0.22 -1.46 -2.40
N CYS A 30 -0.81 -1.98 -3.08
CA CYS A 30 -2.05 -1.24 -3.25
C CYS A 30 -2.75 -1.10 -1.89
N GLY A 31 -2.97 0.14 -1.47
CA GLY A 31 -3.64 0.47 -0.23
C GLY A 31 -5.17 0.52 -0.38
N PRO A 32 -5.88 0.96 0.67
CA PRO A 32 -7.34 0.96 0.68
C PRO A 32 -7.92 2.10 -0.16
N THR A 33 -9.19 1.90 -0.56
CA THR A 33 -10.06 3.00 -0.98
C THR A 33 -10.59 3.69 0.29
N VAL A 34 -10.35 5.00 0.38
CA VAL A 34 -10.53 5.75 1.65
C VAL A 34 -11.91 6.41 1.74
N TYR A 35 -12.95 5.62 1.91
CA TYR A 35 -14.34 6.07 2.05
C TYR A 35 -14.98 5.68 3.39
N ASP A 36 -14.44 4.70 4.09
CA ASP A 36 -14.95 4.20 5.36
C ASP A 36 -13.84 3.52 6.18
N ARG A 37 -14.13 3.09 7.40
CA ARG A 37 -13.19 2.39 8.26
C ARG A 37 -12.64 1.12 7.62
N ALA A 38 -11.39 0.83 7.92
CA ALA A 38 -10.77 -0.42 7.54
C ALA A 38 -11.46 -1.61 8.22
N HIS A 39 -11.57 -2.71 7.49
CA HIS A 39 -12.04 -3.98 8.03
C HIS A 39 -10.89 -4.98 8.12
N LEU A 40 -11.17 -6.14 8.73
CA LEU A 40 -10.16 -7.20 8.96
C LEU A 40 -9.44 -7.63 7.65
N GLY A 41 -10.13 -7.61 6.52
CA GLY A 41 -9.53 -7.93 5.23
C GLY A 41 -8.43 -6.96 4.82
N ASN A 42 -8.61 -5.65 5.07
CA ASN A 42 -7.57 -4.65 4.84
C ASN A 42 -6.37 -4.87 5.78
N ALA A 43 -6.64 -5.13 7.06
CA ALA A 43 -5.61 -5.41 8.06
C ALA A 43 -4.78 -6.65 7.68
N ARG A 44 -5.43 -7.73 7.25
CA ARG A 44 -4.75 -8.95 6.80
C ARG A 44 -3.74 -8.66 5.69
N ASN A 45 -4.14 -7.89 4.69
CA ASN A 45 -3.27 -7.53 3.57
C ASN A 45 -2.03 -6.78 4.07
N VAL A 46 -2.22 -5.76 4.90
CA VAL A 46 -1.11 -4.96 5.44
C VAL A 46 -0.18 -5.80 6.30
N ILE A 47 -0.72 -6.63 7.20
CA ILE A 47 0.09 -7.49 8.09
C ILE A 47 0.94 -8.48 7.29
N MET A 48 0.38 -9.10 6.25
CA MET A 48 1.14 -10.03 5.42
C MET A 48 2.31 -9.35 4.70
N PHE A 49 2.10 -8.15 4.19
CA PHE A 49 3.17 -7.38 3.56
C PHE A 49 4.13 -6.75 4.57
N ASP A 50 3.70 -6.47 5.80
CA ASP A 50 4.59 -6.06 6.89
C ASP A 50 5.59 -7.17 7.26
N VAL A 51 5.13 -8.42 7.30
CA VAL A 51 6.02 -9.57 7.50
C VAL A 51 7.06 -9.67 6.38
N LEU A 52 6.64 -9.51 5.13
CA LEU A 52 7.57 -9.48 3.99
C LEU A 52 8.54 -8.31 4.09
N TYR A 53 8.06 -7.13 4.43
CA TYR A 53 8.88 -5.93 4.59
C TYR A 53 9.96 -6.11 5.66
N ARG A 54 9.60 -6.67 6.82
CA ARG A 54 10.56 -6.99 7.88
C ARG A 54 11.59 -8.02 7.43
N LEU A 55 11.18 -9.03 6.67
CA LEU A 55 12.09 -10.03 6.11
C LEU A 55 13.07 -9.40 5.12
N LEU A 56 12.59 -8.52 4.23
CA LEU A 56 13.44 -7.80 3.30
C LEU A 56 14.44 -6.89 4.03
N ILE A 57 14.01 -6.20 5.07
CA ILE A 57 14.90 -5.40 5.93
C ILE A 57 16.00 -6.26 6.55
N GLN A 58 15.64 -7.45 7.03
CA GLN A 58 16.59 -8.37 7.65
C GLN A 58 17.63 -8.88 6.65
N VAL A 59 17.25 -9.10 5.40
CA VAL A 59 18.13 -9.66 4.36
C VAL A 59 18.98 -8.59 3.68
N TYR A 60 18.40 -7.46 3.31
CA TYR A 60 19.03 -6.42 2.50
C TYR A 60 19.42 -5.15 3.27
N GLY A 61 18.94 -5.02 4.51
CA GLY A 61 19.12 -3.81 5.31
C GLY A 61 18.06 -2.75 5.06
N LYS A 62 17.69 -2.03 6.12
CA LYS A 62 16.60 -1.02 6.08
C LYS A 62 16.81 0.08 5.04
N LYS A 63 18.07 0.50 4.82
CA LYS A 63 18.42 1.58 3.88
C LYS A 63 18.26 1.16 2.42
N SER A 64 18.28 -0.14 2.14
CA SER A 64 18.18 -0.70 0.79
C SER A 64 16.75 -1.05 0.39
N ILE A 65 15.74 -0.73 1.22
CA ILE A 65 14.34 -1.04 0.92
C ILE A 65 13.55 0.25 0.72
N THR A 66 12.80 0.30 -0.37
CA THR A 66 11.78 1.33 -0.61
C THR A 66 10.42 0.67 -0.65
N TYR A 67 9.63 0.86 0.41
CA TYR A 67 8.27 0.36 0.53
C TYR A 67 7.27 1.48 0.30
N VAL A 68 6.39 1.29 -0.67
CA VAL A 68 5.32 2.23 -1.04
C VAL A 68 3.98 1.56 -0.84
N ARG A 69 3.05 2.24 -0.17
CA ARG A 69 1.66 1.84 -0.04
C ARG A 69 0.78 3.05 -0.32
N ASN A 70 -0.02 2.99 -1.38
CA ASN A 70 -0.85 4.12 -1.79
C ASN A 70 -2.17 4.20 -1.03
N PHE A 71 -2.87 5.32 -1.22
CA PHE A 71 -4.28 5.48 -0.91
C PHE A 71 -5.05 5.74 -2.20
N THR A 72 -6.16 5.02 -2.39
CA THR A 72 -7.12 5.32 -3.47
C THR A 72 -8.14 6.30 -2.93
N ASP A 73 -7.91 7.58 -3.20
CA ASP A 73 -8.72 8.71 -2.74
C ASP A 73 -9.65 9.28 -3.85
N ILE A 74 -9.82 8.50 -4.91
CA ILE A 74 -10.77 8.75 -6.00
C ILE A 74 -11.45 7.43 -6.37
N ASP A 75 -12.77 7.34 -6.17
CA ASP A 75 -13.58 6.16 -6.46
C ASP A 75 -15.06 6.51 -6.35
N ASP A 76 -15.94 5.78 -7.05
CA ASP A 76 -17.38 5.98 -6.97
C ASP A 76 -17.93 5.82 -5.54
N LYS A 77 -17.34 4.96 -4.74
CA LYS A 77 -17.72 4.77 -3.33
C LYS A 77 -17.48 6.03 -2.50
N ILE A 78 -16.41 6.78 -2.78
CA ILE A 78 -16.12 8.06 -2.12
C ILE A 78 -17.15 9.09 -2.53
N ASN A 79 -17.47 9.17 -3.82
CA ASN A 79 -18.47 10.07 -4.36
C ASN A 79 -19.86 9.80 -3.75
N ASN A 80 -20.26 8.53 -3.69
CA ASN A 80 -21.53 8.13 -3.09
C ASN A 80 -21.59 8.48 -1.60
N LYS A 81 -20.51 8.22 -0.85
CA LYS A 81 -20.42 8.58 0.57
C LYS A 81 -20.55 10.08 0.79
N SER A 82 -19.96 10.89 -0.08
CA SER A 82 -20.07 12.35 -0.04
C SER A 82 -21.50 12.81 -0.30
N LEU A 83 -22.16 12.24 -1.31
CA LEU A 83 -23.57 12.56 -1.64
C LEU A 83 -24.52 12.18 -0.50
N GLU A 84 -24.36 10.98 0.07
CA GLU A 84 -25.21 10.47 1.16
C GLU A 84 -25.04 11.26 2.47
N SER A 85 -23.81 11.64 2.79
CA SER A 85 -23.50 12.33 4.06
C SER A 85 -23.55 13.84 3.98
N GLY A 86 -23.58 14.42 2.74
CA GLY A 86 -23.49 15.86 2.54
C GLY A 86 -22.12 16.46 2.90
N ARG A 87 -21.10 15.64 3.11
CA ARG A 87 -19.75 16.07 3.50
C ARG A 87 -18.83 16.18 2.28
N PRO A 88 -17.88 17.13 2.27
CA PRO A 88 -16.88 17.23 1.22
C PRO A 88 -16.01 15.96 1.11
N ILE A 89 -15.66 15.57 -0.11
CA ILE A 89 -14.79 14.40 -0.38
C ILE A 89 -13.47 14.51 0.40
N THR A 90 -12.86 15.67 0.40
CA THR A 90 -11.58 15.92 1.10
C THR A 90 -11.65 15.67 2.60
N GLU A 91 -12.78 15.99 3.22
CA GLU A 91 -13.00 15.72 4.65
C GLU A 91 -13.12 14.21 4.91
N ILE A 92 -13.94 13.51 4.11
CA ILE A 92 -14.14 12.06 4.22
C ILE A 92 -12.82 11.31 4.03
N THR A 93 -12.08 11.63 2.98
CA THR A 93 -10.82 10.95 2.67
C THR A 93 -9.75 11.21 3.73
N SER A 94 -9.62 12.45 4.21
CA SER A 94 -8.65 12.80 5.25
C SER A 94 -8.94 12.09 6.57
N GLU A 95 -10.19 12.07 7.00
CA GLU A 95 -10.62 11.38 8.22
C GLU A 95 -10.39 9.85 8.10
N THR A 96 -10.79 9.27 6.98
CA THR A 96 -10.64 7.83 6.73
C THR A 96 -9.16 7.41 6.66
N ILE A 97 -8.30 8.22 6.04
CA ILE A 97 -6.85 7.97 6.02
C ILE A 97 -6.31 7.96 7.46
N GLN A 98 -6.70 8.94 8.29
CA GLN A 98 -6.23 8.99 9.67
C GLN A 98 -6.66 7.76 10.46
N TRP A 99 -7.92 7.35 10.37
CA TRP A 99 -8.40 6.13 11.02
C TRP A 99 -7.63 4.89 10.58
N TYR A 100 -7.37 4.78 9.29
CA TYR A 100 -6.59 3.67 8.74
C TYR A 100 -5.15 3.64 9.29
N LEU A 101 -4.49 4.80 9.34
CA LEU A 101 -3.14 4.89 9.89
C LEU A 101 -3.09 4.51 11.36
N ASP A 102 -4.05 4.99 12.15
CA ASP A 102 -4.16 4.67 13.59
C ASP A 102 -4.42 3.18 13.79
N ASP A 103 -5.34 2.59 13.03
CA ASP A 103 -5.66 1.16 13.10
C ASP A 103 -4.44 0.28 12.72
N MET A 104 -3.73 0.64 11.65
CA MET A 104 -2.54 -0.12 11.21
C MET A 104 -1.38 0.02 12.20
N ALA A 105 -1.20 1.18 12.82
CA ALA A 105 -0.21 1.39 13.87
C ALA A 105 -0.55 0.58 15.12
N ALA A 106 -1.82 0.55 15.54
CA ALA A 106 -2.29 -0.24 16.67
C ALA A 106 -2.05 -1.75 16.48
N LEU A 107 -2.08 -2.24 15.25
CA LEU A 107 -1.73 -3.62 14.90
C LEU A 107 -0.22 -3.88 14.84
N GLY A 108 0.61 -2.89 15.10
CA GLY A 108 2.06 -3.01 15.13
C GLY A 108 2.75 -3.07 13.78
N ASN A 109 2.05 -2.67 12.71
CA ASN A 109 2.65 -2.60 11.37
C ASN A 109 3.69 -1.47 11.30
N LEU A 110 4.78 -1.73 10.58
CA LEU A 110 5.75 -0.70 10.24
C LEU A 110 5.16 0.25 9.20
N GLU A 111 5.49 1.52 9.35
CA GLU A 111 5.11 2.54 8.39
C GLU A 111 5.90 2.36 7.08
N PRO A 112 5.25 2.42 5.90
CA PRO A 112 5.96 2.42 4.63
C PRO A 112 6.78 3.70 4.45
N ASN A 113 7.75 3.66 3.54
CA ASN A 113 8.59 4.83 3.24
C ASN A 113 7.76 5.96 2.58
N LEU A 114 6.81 5.59 1.72
CA LEU A 114 5.96 6.53 0.99
C LEU A 114 4.52 6.03 1.01
N MET A 115 3.58 6.97 1.17
CA MET A 115 2.13 6.74 1.14
C MET A 115 1.45 7.75 0.22
N PRO A 116 1.64 7.64 -1.11
CA PRO A 116 1.07 8.58 -2.07
C PRO A 116 -0.45 8.41 -2.17
N LYS A 117 -1.15 9.51 -2.43
CA LYS A 117 -2.56 9.50 -2.82
C LYS A 117 -2.66 9.41 -4.34
N ALA A 118 -3.65 8.66 -4.84
CA ALA A 118 -3.85 8.51 -6.28
C ALA A 118 -4.07 9.86 -6.98
N THR A 119 -4.81 10.79 -6.35
CA THR A 119 -5.08 12.11 -6.90
C THR A 119 -3.84 12.97 -7.08
N ASP A 120 -2.78 12.77 -6.31
CA ASP A 120 -1.52 13.52 -6.44
C ASP A 120 -0.76 13.15 -7.71
N TYR A 121 -1.13 12.04 -8.36
CA TYR A 121 -0.43 11.48 -9.52
C TYR A 121 -1.29 11.34 -10.78
N LEU A 122 -2.47 11.94 -10.81
CA LEU A 122 -3.38 11.86 -11.96
C LEU A 122 -2.76 12.41 -13.26
N SER A 123 -1.86 13.38 -13.18
CA SER A 123 -1.14 13.90 -14.33
C SER A 123 -0.27 12.87 -15.05
N LEU A 124 0.08 11.77 -14.39
CA LEU A 124 0.88 10.69 -14.97
C LEU A 124 0.06 9.70 -15.81
N ILE A 125 -1.27 9.76 -15.76
CA ILE A 125 -2.17 8.89 -16.56
C ILE A 125 -1.88 9.06 -18.06
N HIS A 126 -1.64 10.28 -18.51
CA HIS A 126 -1.32 10.57 -19.90
C HIS A 126 0.02 9.98 -20.37
N ILE A 127 0.89 9.57 -19.46
CA ILE A 127 2.19 8.94 -19.77
C ILE A 127 2.04 7.43 -19.87
N SER A 128 1.09 6.84 -19.14
CA SER A 128 0.89 5.39 -19.03
C SER A 128 -0.12 4.83 -20.04
N GLU A 129 -0.91 5.67 -20.68
CA GLU A 129 -1.83 5.25 -21.74
C GLU A 129 -1.09 5.19 -23.09
N PRO A 130 -1.19 4.05 -23.84
CA PRO A 130 -0.59 3.91 -25.16
C PRO A 130 -1.26 4.75 -26.22
#